data_55d04ebbb9dd098d833db1764b054dc3
#
_entry.id   55d04ebbb9dd098d833db1764b054dc3
#
_cell.length_a   1.000
_cell.length_b   1.000
_cell.length_c   1.000
_cell.angle_alpha   90.00
_cell.angle_beta   90.00
_cell.angle_gamma   90.00
#
_symmetry.space_group_name_H-M   'P 1'
#
loop_
_entity.id
_entity.type
_entity.pdbx_description
1 polymer ?
#
loop_
_entity_poly.entity_id
_entity_poly.type
_entity_poly.pdbx_seq_one_letter_code
_entity_poly.pdbx_strand_id
1 'polypeptide(L)'
;NPSDYHVKVVEHKTQKTDAGLELYRSALSKSSVIWFYNQITGNQDVTLAILTAADANDIPLSLAFALAYTESRYKVTAVNSNTNKSIDRGLFQLNNRSFPQLKEEEFFDPYVSAKYGMSHLRFCLDTAGNEVSALAMYNAGTTKVRSNKTPQVTLNYVSNIIGYREGLDVLFNTQVAIFYNQDSTSFLASLAK
;
A
#
# COMPACT_ATOMS: atom_id res chain seq x y z
N ASN A 1 -19.56 38.36 10.33
CA ASN A 1 -18.95 37.84 11.56
C ASN A 1 -18.14 36.59 11.20
N PRO A 2 -16.80 36.48 11.52
CA PRO A 2 -16.00 35.36 11.10
C PRO A 2 -16.40 34.00 11.69
N SER A 3 -17.39 33.98 12.56
CA SER A 3 -17.87 32.76 13.25
C SER A 3 -18.87 31.92 12.45
N ASP A 4 -19.29 32.35 11.25
CA ASP A 4 -20.32 31.65 10.48
C ASP A 4 -19.77 30.69 9.41
N TYR A 5 -18.45 30.48 9.37
CA TYR A 5 -17.78 29.53 8.47
C TYR A 5 -17.50 28.17 9.11
N HIS A 6 -18.24 27.76 10.12
CA HIS A 6 -18.34 26.34 10.44
C HIS A 6 -19.32 25.67 9.47
N VAL A 7 -18.89 25.54 8.21
CA VAL A 7 -19.46 24.53 7.34
C VAL A 7 -19.21 23.21 8.05
N LYS A 8 -20.28 22.62 8.62
CA LYS A 8 -20.29 21.20 8.95
C LYS A 8 -20.03 20.48 7.64
N VAL A 9 -18.79 20.17 7.36
CA VAL A 9 -18.44 19.12 6.42
C VAL A 9 -19.01 17.87 7.05
N VAL A 10 -20.24 17.53 6.68
CA VAL A 10 -20.76 16.19 6.84
C VAL A 10 -19.89 15.37 5.91
N GLU A 11 -18.81 14.82 6.46
CA GLU A 11 -18.06 13.77 5.82
C GLU A 11 -19.03 12.61 5.62
N HIS A 12 -19.72 12.60 4.48
CA HIS A 12 -20.10 11.33 3.90
C HIS A 12 -18.77 10.63 3.62
N LYS A 13 -18.30 9.84 4.58
CA LYS A 13 -17.41 8.73 4.33
C LYS A 13 -18.19 7.73 3.45
N THR A 14 -18.41 8.07 2.20
CA THR A 14 -18.41 7.06 1.16
C THR A 14 -16.97 6.57 1.17
N GLN A 15 -16.76 5.44 1.79
CA GLN A 15 -15.52 4.68 1.68
C GLN A 15 -15.36 4.45 0.18
N LYS A 16 -14.54 5.30 -0.47
CA LYS A 16 -14.27 5.20 -1.88
C LYS A 16 -13.44 3.93 -2.01
N THR A 17 -14.08 2.83 -2.38
CA THR A 17 -13.43 1.56 -2.61
C THR A 17 -12.29 1.78 -3.61
N ASP A 18 -11.13 1.22 -3.32
CA ASP A 18 -9.97 1.34 -4.22
C ASP A 18 -10.27 0.58 -5.51
N ALA A 19 -10.19 1.28 -6.64
CA ALA A 19 -10.50 0.69 -7.95
C ALA A 19 -9.61 -0.52 -8.28
N GLY A 20 -8.37 -0.52 -7.83
CA GLY A 20 -7.45 -1.65 -7.99
C GLY A 20 -7.92 -2.87 -7.21
N LEU A 21 -8.37 -2.69 -5.96
CA LEU A 21 -8.92 -3.77 -5.15
C LEU A 21 -10.23 -4.31 -5.73
N GLU A 22 -11.13 -3.45 -6.23
CA GLU A 22 -12.36 -3.89 -6.88
C GLU A 22 -12.06 -4.77 -8.09
N LEU A 23 -11.13 -4.35 -8.97
CA LEU A 23 -10.71 -5.14 -10.12
C LEU A 23 -10.00 -6.43 -9.73
N TYR A 24 -9.22 -6.44 -8.66
CA TYR A 24 -8.57 -7.65 -8.15
C TYR A 24 -9.57 -8.65 -7.57
N ARG A 25 -10.62 -8.18 -6.92
CA ARG A 25 -11.70 -9.00 -6.34
C ARG A 25 -12.67 -9.56 -7.38
N SER A 26 -12.72 -8.95 -8.57
CA SER A 26 -13.57 -9.41 -9.68
C SER A 26 -12.91 -10.56 -10.44
N ALA A 27 -13.66 -11.66 -10.65
CA ALA A 27 -13.18 -12.81 -11.42
C ALA A 27 -12.83 -12.46 -12.86
N LEU A 28 -13.48 -11.44 -13.45
CA LEU A 28 -13.26 -11.02 -14.84
C LEU A 28 -11.93 -10.28 -15.04
N SER A 29 -11.47 -9.53 -14.04
CA SER A 29 -10.32 -8.64 -14.16
C SER A 29 -9.11 -9.06 -13.31
N LYS A 30 -9.27 -10.02 -12.42
CA LYS A 30 -8.23 -10.47 -11.48
C LYS A 30 -6.91 -10.84 -12.18
N SER A 31 -6.99 -11.59 -13.27
CA SER A 31 -5.80 -12.01 -14.02
C SER A 31 -5.04 -10.84 -14.63
N SER A 32 -5.74 -9.81 -15.10
CA SER A 32 -5.13 -8.59 -15.64
C SER A 32 -4.43 -7.77 -14.56
N VAL A 33 -5.01 -7.71 -13.36
CA VAL A 33 -4.37 -7.06 -12.21
C VAL A 33 -3.10 -7.80 -11.80
N ILE A 34 -3.15 -9.14 -11.70
CA ILE A 34 -1.98 -9.97 -11.39
C ILE A 34 -0.91 -9.79 -12.46
N TRP A 35 -1.27 -9.83 -13.75
CA TRP A 35 -0.35 -9.60 -14.85
C TRP A 35 0.35 -8.25 -14.72
N PHE A 36 -0.40 -7.17 -14.50
CA PHE A 36 0.15 -5.82 -14.38
C PHE A 36 1.20 -5.74 -13.27
N TYR A 37 0.86 -6.15 -12.06
CA TYR A 37 1.80 -6.08 -10.95
C TYR A 37 2.96 -7.05 -11.07
N ASN A 38 2.78 -8.16 -11.80
CA ASN A 38 3.89 -9.07 -12.10
C ASN A 38 4.91 -8.42 -13.07
N GLN A 39 4.48 -7.55 -13.99
CA GLN A 39 5.41 -6.75 -14.80
C GLN A 39 6.19 -5.75 -13.94
N ILE A 40 5.58 -5.21 -12.89
CA ILE A 40 6.21 -4.24 -11.98
C ILE A 40 7.26 -4.92 -11.08
N THR A 41 6.95 -6.06 -10.50
CA THR A 41 7.85 -6.75 -9.54
C THR A 41 8.88 -7.66 -10.22
N GLY A 42 8.54 -8.20 -11.40
CA GLY A 42 9.31 -9.24 -12.07
C GLY A 42 9.36 -10.58 -11.33
N ASN A 43 8.49 -10.77 -10.30
CA ASN A 43 8.48 -11.97 -9.47
C ASN A 43 7.05 -12.32 -9.05
N GLN A 44 6.58 -13.49 -9.46
CA GLN A 44 5.21 -13.92 -9.23
C GLN A 44 4.89 -14.14 -7.75
N ASP A 45 5.79 -14.72 -6.97
CA ASP A 45 5.56 -14.95 -5.53
C ASP A 45 5.46 -13.62 -4.77
N VAL A 46 6.34 -12.67 -5.07
CA VAL A 46 6.27 -11.32 -4.51
C VAL A 46 4.95 -10.63 -4.88
N THR A 47 4.55 -10.73 -6.14
CA THR A 47 3.29 -10.15 -6.62
C THR A 47 2.09 -10.72 -5.88
N LEU A 48 1.99 -12.04 -5.82
CA LEU A 48 0.85 -12.71 -5.17
C LEU A 48 0.84 -12.47 -3.65
N ALA A 49 2.02 -12.45 -3.02
CA ALA A 49 2.14 -12.15 -1.60
C ALA A 49 1.60 -10.74 -1.27
N ILE A 50 2.01 -9.72 -2.05
CA ILE A 50 1.55 -8.34 -1.84
C ILE A 50 0.05 -8.21 -2.12
N LEU A 51 -0.44 -8.73 -3.25
CA LEU A 51 -1.85 -8.67 -3.62
C LEU A 51 -2.75 -9.32 -2.57
N THR A 52 -2.39 -10.52 -2.12
CA THR A 52 -3.17 -11.26 -1.12
C THR A 52 -3.20 -10.53 0.22
N ALA A 53 -2.06 -10.00 0.68
CA ALA A 53 -1.97 -9.31 1.95
C ALA A 53 -2.66 -7.93 1.91
N ALA A 54 -2.57 -7.20 0.79
CA ALA A 54 -3.25 -5.93 0.58
C ALA A 54 -4.77 -6.12 0.57
N ASP A 55 -5.27 -7.13 -0.15
CA ASP A 55 -6.69 -7.47 -0.17
C ASP A 55 -7.22 -7.84 1.22
N ALA A 56 -6.51 -8.69 1.95
CA ALA A 56 -6.90 -9.12 3.30
C ALA A 56 -6.95 -7.97 4.32
N ASN A 57 -6.22 -6.88 4.09
CA ASN A 57 -6.15 -5.70 4.97
C ASN A 57 -6.84 -4.46 4.40
N ASP A 58 -7.55 -4.59 3.28
CA ASP A 58 -8.21 -3.48 2.57
C ASP A 58 -7.26 -2.30 2.31
N ILE A 59 -6.06 -2.60 1.83
CA ILE A 59 -5.02 -1.63 1.48
C ILE A 59 -5.06 -1.38 -0.03
N PRO A 60 -5.10 -0.12 -0.51
CA PRO A 60 -4.96 0.20 -1.92
C PRO A 60 -3.76 -0.49 -2.55
N LEU A 61 -3.95 -1.18 -3.69
CA LEU A 61 -2.88 -1.99 -4.30
C LEU A 61 -1.66 -1.14 -4.63
N SER A 62 -1.85 0.01 -5.24
CA SER A 62 -0.74 0.92 -5.59
C SER A 62 0.05 1.38 -4.37
N LEU A 63 -0.61 1.59 -3.23
CA LEU A 63 0.05 1.93 -1.96
C LEU A 63 0.89 0.76 -1.44
N ALA A 64 0.36 -0.46 -1.46
CA ALA A 64 1.07 -1.66 -1.01
C ALA A 64 2.34 -1.91 -1.83
N PHE A 65 2.25 -1.79 -3.16
CA PHE A 65 3.40 -1.96 -4.05
C PHE A 65 4.41 -0.81 -3.93
N ALA A 66 3.95 0.44 -3.77
CA ALA A 66 4.82 1.58 -3.57
C ALA A 66 5.61 1.48 -2.25
N LEU A 67 4.95 1.01 -1.19
CA LEU A 67 5.60 0.74 0.09
C LEU A 67 6.68 -0.35 -0.06
N ALA A 68 6.35 -1.51 -0.62
CA ALA A 68 7.30 -2.60 -0.83
C ALA A 68 8.50 -2.19 -1.69
N TYR A 69 8.27 -1.39 -2.74
CA TYR A 69 9.36 -0.84 -3.56
C TYR A 69 10.28 0.07 -2.75
N THR A 70 9.72 0.96 -1.95
CA THR A 70 10.51 1.91 -1.13
C THR A 70 11.29 1.17 -0.05
N GLU A 71 10.72 0.13 0.56
CA GLU A 71 11.37 -0.66 1.61
C GLU A 71 12.53 -1.52 1.07
N SER A 72 12.30 -2.27 0.00
CA SER A 72 13.26 -3.30 -0.42
C SER A 72 13.55 -3.34 -1.92
N ARG A 73 12.90 -2.51 -2.74
CA ARG A 73 12.88 -2.67 -4.20
C ARG A 73 12.45 -4.06 -4.63
N TYR A 74 11.44 -4.59 -3.94
CA TYR A 74 10.92 -5.96 -4.12
C TYR A 74 11.91 -7.09 -3.82
N LYS A 75 13.03 -6.80 -3.12
CA LYS A 75 14.04 -7.81 -2.77
C LYS A 75 13.65 -8.51 -1.47
N VAL A 76 13.29 -9.78 -1.55
CA VAL A 76 12.90 -10.59 -0.38
C VAL A 76 14.06 -10.81 0.60
N THR A 77 15.31 -10.72 0.15
CA THR A 77 16.52 -10.91 0.96
C THR A 77 17.13 -9.62 1.47
N ALA A 78 16.41 -8.49 1.35
CA ALA A 78 16.90 -7.20 1.81
C ALA A 78 17.12 -7.20 3.33
N VAL A 79 18.25 -6.63 3.77
CA VAL A 79 18.63 -6.49 5.19
C VAL A 79 19.18 -5.09 5.41
N ASN A 80 18.71 -4.42 6.46
CA ASN A 80 19.22 -3.15 6.90
C ASN A 80 19.50 -3.16 8.41
N SER A 81 20.71 -2.76 8.80
CA SER A 81 21.11 -2.68 10.20
C SER A 81 20.96 -1.25 10.73
N ASN A 82 20.20 -1.11 11.79
CA ASN A 82 19.93 0.18 12.42
C ASN A 82 21.00 0.54 13.47
N THR A 83 21.18 1.83 13.75
CA THR A 83 22.12 2.35 14.75
C THR A 83 21.86 1.83 16.16
N ASN A 84 20.60 1.50 16.47
CA ASN A 84 20.19 0.90 17.75
C ASN A 84 20.38 -0.62 17.82
N LYS A 85 21.10 -1.22 16.86
CA LYS A 85 21.36 -2.66 16.73
C LYS A 85 20.10 -3.51 16.43
N SER A 86 18.97 -2.91 16.05
CA SER A 86 17.87 -3.66 15.45
C SER A 86 18.14 -3.90 13.97
N ILE A 87 17.48 -4.88 13.39
CA ILE A 87 17.66 -5.28 11.99
C ILE A 87 16.30 -5.33 11.32
N ASP A 88 16.18 -4.66 10.18
CA ASP A 88 15.02 -4.72 9.31
C ASP A 88 15.28 -5.72 8.19
N ARG A 89 14.34 -6.60 7.90
CA ARG A 89 14.52 -7.70 6.97
C ARG A 89 13.34 -7.89 6.04
N GLY A 90 13.64 -8.40 4.85
CA GLY A 90 12.67 -8.90 3.90
C GLY A 90 11.96 -7.82 3.10
N LEU A 91 10.91 -8.24 2.43
CA LEU A 91 10.16 -7.45 1.45
C LEU A 91 9.62 -6.12 2.00
N PHE A 92 9.12 -6.13 3.25
CA PHE A 92 8.55 -4.97 3.94
C PHE A 92 9.43 -4.44 5.08
N GLN A 93 10.71 -4.82 5.12
CA GLN A 93 11.71 -4.37 6.10
C GLN A 93 11.18 -4.44 7.54
N LEU A 94 10.65 -5.59 7.92
CA LEU A 94 10.12 -5.82 9.25
C LEU A 94 11.26 -5.82 10.29
N ASN A 95 11.08 -5.01 11.35
CA ASN A 95 12.08 -4.88 12.40
C ASN A 95 12.03 -6.07 13.36
N ASN A 96 13.17 -6.72 13.62
CA ASN A 96 13.25 -7.89 14.48
C ASN A 96 12.82 -7.67 15.94
N ARG A 97 12.88 -6.43 16.43
CA ARG A 97 12.38 -6.10 17.78
C ARG A 97 10.89 -5.85 17.83
N SER A 98 10.31 -5.41 16.70
CA SER A 98 8.87 -5.20 16.58
C SER A 98 8.11 -6.50 16.31
N PHE A 99 8.80 -7.49 15.73
CA PHE A 99 8.23 -8.80 15.41
C PHE A 99 9.08 -9.94 16.03
N PRO A 100 9.20 -9.98 17.38
CA PRO A 100 10.05 -10.94 18.08
C PRO A 100 9.57 -12.39 17.96
N GLN A 101 8.33 -12.61 17.53
CA GLN A 101 7.75 -13.93 17.30
C GLN A 101 8.21 -14.59 16.00
N LEU A 102 8.77 -13.82 15.05
CA LEU A 102 9.24 -14.34 13.78
C LEU A 102 10.66 -14.90 13.92
N LYS A 103 10.88 -16.07 13.36
CA LYS A 103 12.22 -16.62 13.14
C LYS A 103 12.93 -15.87 12.03
N GLU A 104 14.25 -15.93 11.99
CA GLU A 104 15.03 -15.15 11.02
C GLU A 104 14.67 -15.48 9.57
N GLU A 105 14.50 -16.75 9.25
CA GLU A 105 14.11 -17.22 7.91
C GLU A 105 12.73 -16.74 7.47
N GLU A 106 11.80 -16.55 8.41
CA GLU A 106 10.43 -16.12 8.12
C GLU A 106 10.35 -14.66 7.62
N PHE A 107 11.32 -13.81 7.99
CA PHE A 107 11.39 -12.45 7.48
C PHE A 107 11.64 -12.39 5.96
N PHE A 108 12.26 -13.42 5.41
CA PHE A 108 12.61 -13.54 3.99
C PHE A 108 11.55 -14.27 3.16
N ASP A 109 10.55 -14.85 3.80
CA ASP A 109 9.38 -15.38 3.11
C ASP A 109 8.48 -14.20 2.65
N PRO A 110 8.22 -14.04 1.34
CA PRO A 110 7.44 -12.90 0.83
C PRO A 110 6.01 -12.88 1.38
N TYR A 111 5.39 -14.04 1.60
CA TYR A 111 4.02 -14.12 2.13
C TYR A 111 3.96 -13.74 3.61
N VAL A 112 4.92 -14.18 4.40
CA VAL A 112 5.04 -13.79 5.81
C VAL A 112 5.33 -12.30 5.92
N SER A 113 6.32 -11.81 5.18
CA SER A 113 6.68 -10.40 5.17
C SER A 113 5.52 -9.50 4.74
N ALA A 114 4.80 -9.85 3.68
CA ALA A 114 3.63 -9.10 3.22
C ALA A 114 2.47 -9.13 4.22
N LYS A 115 2.18 -10.30 4.82
CA LYS A 115 1.14 -10.43 5.85
C LYS A 115 1.36 -9.47 7.01
N TYR A 116 2.55 -9.47 7.60
CA TYR A 116 2.85 -8.60 8.74
C TYR A 116 3.04 -7.14 8.33
N GLY A 117 3.64 -6.87 7.16
CA GLY A 117 3.78 -5.51 6.64
C GLY A 117 2.45 -4.82 6.38
N MET A 118 1.50 -5.51 5.73
CA MET A 118 0.17 -4.94 5.45
C MET A 118 -0.68 -4.81 6.71
N SER A 119 -0.62 -5.77 7.62
CA SER A 119 -1.28 -5.66 8.93
C SER A 119 -0.74 -4.45 9.73
N HIS A 120 0.57 -4.22 9.72
CA HIS A 120 1.17 -3.06 10.37
C HIS A 120 0.78 -1.73 9.68
N LEU A 121 0.75 -1.70 8.35
CA LEU A 121 0.28 -0.52 7.61
C LEU A 121 -1.19 -0.23 7.92
N ARG A 122 -2.06 -1.24 8.00
CA ARG A 122 -3.47 -1.08 8.38
C ARG A 122 -3.60 -0.47 9.77
N PHE A 123 -2.84 -0.98 10.75
CA PHE A 123 -2.78 -0.37 12.08
C PHE A 123 -2.36 1.10 12.03
N CYS A 124 -1.35 1.45 11.22
CA CYS A 124 -0.92 2.83 11.08
C CYS A 124 -2.00 3.71 10.45
N LEU A 125 -2.71 3.23 9.42
CA LEU A 125 -3.80 3.95 8.76
C LEU A 125 -4.97 4.21 9.72
N ASP A 126 -5.37 3.21 10.49
CA ASP A 126 -6.45 3.34 11.46
C ASP A 126 -6.06 4.28 12.61
N THR A 127 -4.78 4.28 13.00
CA THR A 127 -4.25 5.12 14.06
C THR A 127 -4.09 6.58 13.64
N ALA A 128 -3.67 6.82 12.41
CA ALA A 128 -3.34 8.16 11.89
C ALA A 128 -4.55 8.88 11.27
N GLY A 129 -5.50 8.13 10.71
CA GLY A 129 -6.66 8.66 9.98
C GLY A 129 -6.34 9.28 8.61
N ASN A 130 -5.08 9.26 8.17
CA ASN A 130 -4.64 9.67 6.84
C ASN A 130 -3.36 8.94 6.42
N GLU A 131 -3.13 8.82 5.11
CA GLU A 131 -2.02 8.04 4.56
C GLU A 131 -0.64 8.65 4.85
N VAL A 132 -0.50 9.97 4.79
CA VAL A 132 0.79 10.65 5.01
C VAL A 132 1.32 10.35 6.41
N SER A 133 0.49 10.56 7.42
CA SER A 133 0.84 10.27 8.81
C SER A 133 1.02 8.77 9.07
N ALA A 134 0.23 7.91 8.41
CA ALA A 134 0.35 6.46 8.52
C ALA A 134 1.70 5.95 7.98
N LEU A 135 2.12 6.43 6.82
CA LEU A 135 3.43 6.10 6.24
C LEU A 135 4.58 6.61 7.11
N ALA A 136 4.44 7.82 7.67
CA ALA A 136 5.41 8.34 8.63
C ALA A 136 5.48 7.48 9.90
N MET A 137 4.33 7.00 10.41
CA MET A 137 4.27 6.09 11.56
C MET A 137 4.90 4.73 11.24
N TYR A 138 4.67 4.20 10.03
CA TYR A 138 5.28 2.95 9.58
C TYR A 138 6.81 3.03 9.64
N ASN A 139 7.40 4.11 9.12
CA ASN A 139 8.85 4.31 9.06
C ASN A 139 9.47 4.74 10.40
N ALA A 140 8.91 5.75 11.07
CA ALA A 140 9.53 6.38 12.23
C ALA A 140 8.96 5.90 13.58
N GLY A 141 7.85 5.18 13.55
CA GLY A 141 7.10 4.76 14.73
C GLY A 141 6.07 5.80 15.20
N THR A 142 4.97 5.30 15.75
CA THR A 142 3.79 6.09 16.16
C THR A 142 4.14 7.19 17.18
N THR A 143 5.01 6.88 18.14
CA THR A 143 5.39 7.82 19.21
C THR A 143 6.08 9.07 18.66
N LYS A 144 7.01 8.91 17.70
CA LYS A 144 7.74 10.05 17.11
C LYS A 144 6.79 10.95 16.32
N VAL A 145 5.90 10.36 15.51
CA VAL A 145 4.94 11.12 14.71
C VAL A 145 3.95 11.89 15.60
N ARG A 146 3.37 11.24 16.60
CA ARG A 146 2.43 11.87 17.53
C ARG A 146 3.05 12.98 18.39
N SER A 147 4.34 12.89 18.66
CA SER A 147 5.06 13.93 19.43
C SER A 147 5.62 15.06 18.56
N ASN A 148 5.24 15.14 17.29
CA ASN A 148 5.76 16.11 16.30
C ASN A 148 7.30 16.07 16.14
N LYS A 149 7.89 14.88 16.26
CA LYS A 149 9.34 14.66 16.14
C LYS A 149 9.66 13.80 14.88
N THR A 150 8.88 13.99 13.81
CA THR A 150 9.10 13.26 12.55
C THR A 150 10.40 13.71 11.88
N PRO A 151 11.37 12.82 11.65
CA PRO A 151 12.63 13.18 11.02
C PRO A 151 12.44 13.58 9.55
N GLN A 152 13.34 14.44 9.02
CA GLN A 152 13.33 14.84 7.61
C GLN A 152 13.45 13.62 6.66
N VAL A 153 14.23 12.61 7.03
CA VAL A 153 14.37 11.38 6.25
C VAL A 153 13.04 10.64 6.10
N THR A 154 12.20 10.69 7.13
CA THR A 154 10.84 10.09 7.07
C THR A 154 9.92 10.88 6.15
N LEU A 155 10.02 12.21 6.11
CA LEU A 155 9.25 13.02 5.17
C LEU A 155 9.65 12.73 3.73
N ASN A 156 10.94 12.57 3.45
CA ASN A 156 11.44 12.14 2.13
C ASN A 156 10.93 10.73 1.77
N TYR A 157 10.93 9.81 2.73
CA TYR A 157 10.39 8.46 2.57
C TYR A 157 8.90 8.49 2.16
N VAL A 158 8.08 9.28 2.87
CA VAL A 158 6.65 9.45 2.54
C VAL A 158 6.46 10.03 1.14
N SER A 159 7.23 11.08 0.80
CA SER A 159 7.17 11.71 -0.52
C SER A 159 7.52 10.73 -1.64
N ASN A 160 8.53 9.88 -1.44
CA ASN A 160 8.92 8.86 -2.42
C ASN A 160 7.82 7.82 -2.65
N ILE A 161 7.15 7.37 -1.59
CA ILE A 161 6.04 6.41 -1.70
C ILE A 161 4.87 7.03 -2.46
N ILE A 162 4.47 8.26 -2.13
CA ILE A 162 3.36 8.95 -2.78
C ILE A 162 3.66 9.13 -4.28
N GLY A 163 4.84 9.61 -4.64
CA GLY A 163 5.22 9.79 -6.04
C GLY A 163 5.28 8.48 -6.83
N TYR A 164 5.80 7.40 -6.23
CA TYR A 164 5.81 6.09 -6.88
C TYR A 164 4.39 5.53 -7.05
N ARG A 165 3.54 5.68 -6.03
CA ARG A 165 2.12 5.30 -6.08
C ARG A 165 1.38 6.02 -7.20
N GLU A 166 1.53 7.35 -7.33
CA GLU A 166 0.91 8.13 -8.40
C GLU A 166 1.31 7.61 -9.79
N GLY A 167 2.59 7.26 -9.97
CA GLY A 167 3.07 6.63 -11.19
C GLY A 167 2.41 5.28 -11.47
N LEU A 168 2.26 4.43 -10.45
CA LEU A 168 1.56 3.15 -10.57
C LEU A 168 0.09 3.33 -10.93
N ASP A 169 -0.60 4.30 -10.30
CA ASP A 169 -2.01 4.58 -10.57
C ASP A 169 -2.22 5.02 -12.03
N VAL A 170 -1.35 5.88 -12.57
CA VAL A 170 -1.40 6.29 -13.98
C VAL A 170 -1.21 5.09 -14.92
N LEU A 171 -0.20 4.26 -14.66
CA LEU A 171 0.07 3.06 -15.47
C LEU A 171 -1.07 2.04 -15.37
N PHE A 172 -1.57 1.79 -14.18
CA PHE A 172 -2.67 0.85 -13.95
C PHE A 172 -3.95 1.30 -14.67
N ASN A 173 -4.28 2.59 -14.58
CA ASN A 173 -5.45 3.13 -15.26
C ASN A 173 -5.35 3.01 -16.78
N THR A 174 -4.18 3.23 -17.36
CA THR A 174 -3.97 3.16 -18.81
C THR A 174 -3.82 1.74 -19.36
N GLN A 175 -3.30 0.81 -18.56
CA GLN A 175 -3.01 -0.55 -19.01
C GLN A 175 -4.03 -1.60 -18.56
N VAL A 176 -4.83 -1.31 -17.53
CA VAL A 176 -5.81 -2.25 -16.97
C VAL A 176 -7.19 -1.63 -16.87
N ALA A 177 -7.37 -0.60 -16.03
CA ALA A 177 -8.70 -0.11 -15.65
C ALA A 177 -9.49 0.41 -16.86
N ILE A 178 -8.84 1.00 -17.85
CA ILE A 178 -9.48 1.51 -19.07
C ILE A 178 -10.28 0.44 -19.81
N PHE A 179 -9.81 -0.81 -19.83
CA PHE A 179 -10.50 -1.89 -20.54
C PHE A 179 -11.79 -2.32 -19.84
N TYR A 180 -11.84 -2.27 -18.53
CA TYR A 180 -13.00 -2.65 -17.72
C TYR A 180 -14.01 -1.52 -17.54
N ASN A 181 -13.58 -0.26 -17.63
CA ASN A 181 -14.47 0.90 -17.59
C ASN A 181 -15.19 1.14 -18.93
N GLN A 182 -14.59 0.76 -20.06
CA GLN A 182 -15.19 0.91 -21.40
C GLN A 182 -16.29 -0.12 -21.67
N ASP A 183 -16.17 -1.35 -21.16
CA ASP A 183 -17.17 -2.39 -21.36
C ASP A 183 -18.53 -2.03 -20.73
N SER A 184 -18.52 -1.36 -19.59
CA SER A 184 -19.75 -0.87 -18.94
C SER A 184 -20.50 0.16 -19.78
N THR A 185 -19.78 1.02 -20.48
CA THR A 185 -20.36 2.09 -21.32
C THR A 185 -20.81 1.57 -22.69
N SER A 186 -20.06 0.64 -23.29
CA SER A 186 -20.41 0.04 -24.57
C SER A 186 -21.59 -0.93 -24.46
N PHE A 187 -21.67 -1.67 -23.35
CA PHE A 187 -22.78 -2.57 -23.07
C PHE A 187 -24.10 -1.80 -22.85
N LEU A 188 -24.06 -0.71 -22.07
CA LEU A 188 -25.22 0.15 -21.87
C LEU A 188 -25.67 0.84 -23.18
N ALA A 189 -24.73 1.24 -24.03
CA ALA A 189 -25.03 1.80 -25.35
C ALA A 189 -25.61 0.77 -26.32
N SER A 190 -25.32 -0.52 -26.16
CA SER A 190 -25.91 -1.61 -26.97
C SER A 190 -27.33 -1.99 -26.55
N LEU A 191 -27.71 -1.76 -25.29
CA LEU A 191 -29.06 -2.01 -24.76
C LEU A 191 -30.01 -0.84 -25.05
N ALA A 192 -29.50 0.31 -25.45
CA ALA A 192 -30.30 1.51 -25.78
C ALA A 192 -30.66 1.63 -27.28
N LYS A 193 -30.30 0.61 -28.09
CA LYS A 193 -30.70 0.45 -29.50
C LYS A 193 -31.69 -0.70 -29.64
#